data_567930c4a817c79575c6effd563aaa4b
#
_entry.id   567930c4a817c79575c6effd563aaa4b
#
_cell.length_a   1.000
_cell.length_b   1.000
_cell.length_c   1.000
_cell.angle_alpha   90.00
_cell.angle_beta   90.00
_cell.angle_gamma   90.00
#
_symmetry.space_group_name_H-M   'P 1'
#
loop_
_entity.id
_entity.type
_entity.pdbx_description
1 polymer ?
#
loop_
_entity_poly.entity_id
_entity_poly.type
_entity_poly.pdbx_seq_one_letter_code
_entity_poly.pdbx_strand_id
1 'polypeptide(L)'
;MMLAVGIIPAQAETIRVTIDKLVFSPATVGAKVGDTIEWVNKDMFAHTATVKGGWEVMIPPKKSGSLTLKAAGPVDYFCRFHPNMKGRLVVAP
;
A
#
# COMPACT_ATOMS: atom_id res chain seq x y z
N MET A 1 7.05 39.60 -20.16
CA MET A 1 7.59 38.40 -19.45
C MET A 1 6.43 37.59 -18.89
N MET A 2 6.19 36.46 -19.44
CA MET A 2 5.10 35.62 -19.03
C MET A 2 5.64 34.64 -17.97
N LEU A 3 5.16 34.77 -16.75
CA LEU A 3 5.35 33.75 -15.76
C LEU A 3 4.49 32.56 -16.16
N ALA A 4 5.13 31.53 -16.66
CA ALA A 4 4.45 30.25 -16.78
C ALA A 4 4.12 29.79 -15.36
N VAL A 5 2.87 29.92 -14.98
CA VAL A 5 2.39 29.22 -13.81
C VAL A 5 2.35 27.76 -14.21
N GLY A 6 3.46 27.07 -14.02
CA GLY A 6 3.47 25.65 -14.19
C GLY A 6 2.60 25.03 -13.11
N ILE A 7 1.55 24.31 -13.52
CA ILE A 7 0.90 23.37 -12.64
C ILE A 7 1.93 22.27 -12.41
N ILE A 8 2.51 22.25 -11.22
CA ILE A 8 3.37 21.13 -10.82
C ILE A 8 2.44 19.98 -10.50
N PRO A 9 2.42 18.90 -11.32
CA PRO A 9 1.62 17.74 -10.96
C PRO A 9 2.07 17.21 -9.61
N ALA A 10 1.13 16.87 -8.75
CA ALA A 10 1.45 16.21 -7.50
C ALA A 10 2.25 14.95 -7.83
N GLN A 11 3.47 14.86 -7.30
CA GLN A 11 4.32 13.71 -7.56
C GLN A 11 3.78 12.48 -6.84
N ALA A 12 3.87 11.35 -7.50
CA ALA A 12 3.59 10.06 -6.89
C ALA A 12 4.55 9.83 -5.74
N GLU A 13 4.03 9.32 -4.65
CA GLU A 13 4.81 9.01 -3.45
C GLU A 13 4.90 7.51 -3.26
N THR A 14 5.92 7.08 -2.55
CA THR A 14 6.00 5.73 -2.00
C THR A 14 5.67 5.81 -0.53
N ILE A 15 4.62 5.10 -0.14
CA ILE A 15 4.11 5.08 1.22
C ILE A 15 4.44 3.71 1.81
N ARG A 16 5.11 3.73 2.96
CA ARG A 16 5.56 2.50 3.59
C ARG A 16 4.58 2.02 4.65
N VAL A 17 4.23 0.75 4.58
CA VAL A 17 3.48 0.02 5.60
C VAL A 17 4.40 -1.04 6.17
N THR A 18 4.59 -1.03 7.46
CA THR A 18 5.42 -2.02 8.15
C THR A 18 4.56 -3.20 8.58
N ILE A 19 5.08 -4.41 8.41
CA ILE A 19 4.49 -5.62 8.98
C ILE A 19 5.42 -6.09 10.08
N ASP A 20 4.90 -6.14 11.30
CA ASP A 20 5.66 -6.59 12.46
C ASP A 20 4.71 -7.24 13.45
N LYS A 21 5.06 -8.43 13.92
CA LYS A 21 4.23 -9.20 14.85
C LYS A 21 2.81 -9.40 14.32
N LEU A 22 2.71 -9.75 13.04
CA LEU A 22 1.43 -10.04 12.38
C LEU A 22 0.48 -8.82 12.32
N VAL A 23 1.02 -7.61 12.26
CA VAL A 23 0.24 -6.37 12.21
C VAL A 23 0.74 -5.49 11.07
N PHE A 24 -0.21 -4.99 10.26
CA PHE A 24 0.05 -3.91 9.30
C PHE A 24 0.04 -2.57 10.05
N SER A 25 1.11 -1.80 9.92
CA SER A 25 1.23 -0.50 10.59
C SER A 25 1.78 0.57 9.64
N PRO A 26 1.07 1.68 9.43
CA PRO A 26 -0.26 1.98 9.94
C PRO A 26 -1.33 1.08 9.33
N ALA A 27 -2.39 0.82 10.09
CA ALA A 27 -3.48 -0.04 9.62
C ALA A 27 -4.31 0.61 8.51
N THR A 28 -4.45 1.94 8.55
CA THR A 28 -5.16 2.72 7.53
C THR A 28 -4.21 3.75 6.94
N VAL A 29 -4.17 3.81 5.61
CA VAL A 29 -3.29 4.71 4.87
C VAL A 29 -4.12 5.50 3.87
N GLY A 30 -3.94 6.83 3.88
CA GLY A 30 -4.42 7.70 2.81
C GLY A 30 -3.39 7.77 1.69
N ALA A 31 -3.84 7.65 0.47
CA ALA A 31 -2.98 7.70 -0.73
C ALA A 31 -3.76 8.28 -1.90
N LYS A 32 -3.14 8.38 -3.06
CA LYS A 32 -3.81 8.77 -4.29
C LYS A 32 -3.40 7.84 -5.43
N VAL A 33 -4.18 7.82 -6.47
CA VAL A 33 -3.86 7.06 -7.69
C VAL A 33 -2.48 7.48 -8.20
N GLY A 34 -1.64 6.49 -8.50
CA GLY A 34 -0.27 6.69 -8.92
C GLY A 34 0.75 6.50 -7.79
N ASP A 35 0.32 6.57 -6.53
CA ASP A 35 1.21 6.28 -5.41
C ASP A 35 1.55 4.79 -5.37
N THR A 36 2.68 4.48 -4.78
CA THR A 36 3.12 3.10 -4.55
C THR A 36 3.05 2.81 -3.05
N ILE A 37 2.46 1.71 -2.70
CA ILE A 37 2.51 1.18 -1.34
C ILE A 37 3.64 0.15 -1.28
N GLU A 38 4.53 0.33 -0.31
CA GLU A 38 5.60 -0.63 -0.04
C GLU A 38 5.37 -1.25 1.32
N TRP A 39 5.10 -2.55 1.35
CA TRP A 39 5.00 -3.31 2.59
C TRP A 39 6.37 -3.85 2.94
N VAL A 40 6.84 -3.53 4.14
CA VAL A 40 8.14 -3.99 4.66
C VAL A 40 7.87 -5.03 5.74
N ASN A 41 8.22 -6.27 5.46
CA ASN A 41 7.96 -7.38 6.38
C ASN A 41 9.13 -7.56 7.35
N LYS A 42 8.88 -7.32 8.62
CA LYS A 42 9.87 -7.51 9.68
C LYS A 42 9.74 -8.88 10.35
N ASP A 43 8.71 -9.64 9.99
CA ASP A 43 8.48 -10.97 10.54
C ASP A 43 9.32 -12.03 9.83
N MET A 44 9.43 -13.17 10.46
CA MET A 44 10.11 -14.35 9.89
C MET A 44 9.17 -15.20 9.04
N PHE A 45 7.92 -14.79 8.89
CA PHE A 45 6.91 -15.46 8.10
C PHE A 45 6.62 -14.67 6.84
N ALA A 46 6.26 -15.38 5.76
CA ALA A 46 5.73 -14.71 4.58
C ALA A 46 4.33 -14.15 4.88
N HIS A 47 4.04 -13.01 4.31
CA HIS A 47 2.72 -12.39 4.36
C HIS A 47 2.25 -12.02 2.96
N THR A 48 0.99 -11.63 2.85
CA THR A 48 0.45 -11.06 1.62
C THR A 48 -0.33 -9.80 1.94
N ALA A 49 -0.47 -8.93 0.95
CA ALA A 49 -1.50 -7.89 0.96
C ALA A 49 -2.48 -8.29 -0.14
N THR A 50 -3.67 -8.72 0.25
CA THR A 50 -4.63 -9.35 -0.67
C THR A 50 -5.96 -8.61 -0.62
N VAL A 51 -6.48 -8.28 -1.79
CA VAL A 51 -7.84 -7.76 -1.96
C VAL A 51 -8.68 -8.87 -2.57
N LYS A 52 -9.75 -9.24 -1.91
CA LYS A 52 -10.64 -10.29 -2.39
C LYS A 52 -11.20 -9.92 -3.77
N GLY A 53 -10.94 -10.76 -4.76
CA GLY A 53 -11.36 -10.51 -6.13
C GLY A 53 -10.53 -9.46 -6.86
N GLY A 54 -9.43 -9.01 -6.27
CA GLY A 54 -8.56 -8.00 -6.83
C GLY A 54 -7.10 -8.45 -6.86
N TRP A 55 -6.21 -7.55 -6.46
CA TRP A 55 -4.78 -7.79 -6.50
C TRP A 55 -4.26 -8.51 -5.25
N GLU A 56 -3.08 -9.09 -5.40
CA GLU A 56 -2.35 -9.69 -4.30
C GLU A 56 -0.86 -9.40 -4.46
N VAL A 57 -0.23 -9.00 -3.36
CA VAL A 57 1.21 -8.77 -3.29
C VAL A 57 1.80 -9.77 -2.31
N MET A 58 2.78 -10.54 -2.77
CA MET A 58 3.54 -11.46 -1.92
C MET A 58 4.65 -10.70 -1.22
N ILE A 59 4.76 -10.87 0.08
CA ILE A 59 5.74 -10.17 0.91
C ILE A 59 6.56 -11.22 1.67
N PRO A 60 7.71 -11.63 1.12
CA PRO A 60 8.52 -12.68 1.73
C PRO A 60 9.06 -12.29 3.11
N PRO A 61 9.47 -13.27 3.93
CA PRO A 61 10.05 -12.97 5.25
C PRO A 61 11.23 -12.00 5.15
N LYS A 62 11.23 -10.97 5.97
CA LYS A 62 12.30 -9.97 6.08
C LYS A 62 12.53 -9.17 4.78
N LYS A 63 11.58 -9.21 3.85
CA LYS A 63 11.66 -8.50 2.56
C LYS A 63 10.47 -7.58 2.38
N SER A 64 10.43 -6.92 1.23
CA SER A 64 9.37 -5.98 0.89
C SER A 64 8.59 -6.47 -0.33
N GLY A 65 7.37 -5.98 -0.46
CA GLY A 65 6.57 -6.10 -1.66
C GLY A 65 5.87 -4.77 -1.90
N SER A 66 5.62 -4.42 -3.15
CA SER A 66 5.02 -3.14 -3.47
C SER A 66 3.97 -3.23 -4.56
N LEU A 67 3.12 -2.22 -4.61
CA LEU A 67 2.06 -2.08 -5.60
C LEU A 67 1.83 -0.61 -5.90
N THR A 68 1.74 -0.28 -7.17
CA THR A 68 1.31 1.05 -7.61
C THR A 68 -0.22 1.08 -7.71
N LEU A 69 -0.83 2.06 -7.08
CA LEU A 69 -2.29 2.19 -7.00
C LEU A 69 -2.85 2.70 -8.32
N LYS A 70 -3.81 1.99 -8.89
CA LYS A 70 -4.40 2.27 -10.21
C LYS A 70 -5.82 2.79 -10.15
N ALA A 71 -6.52 2.60 -9.02
CA ALA A 71 -7.93 2.97 -8.89
C ALA A 71 -8.17 3.69 -7.58
N ALA A 72 -9.06 4.69 -7.62
CA ALA A 72 -9.50 5.42 -6.44
C ALA A 72 -10.56 4.63 -5.67
N GLY A 73 -10.70 4.96 -4.39
CA GLY A 73 -11.72 4.41 -3.51
C GLY A 73 -11.14 3.77 -2.27
N PRO A 74 -12.00 3.36 -1.34
CA PRO A 74 -11.56 2.61 -0.18
C PRO A 74 -11.27 1.16 -0.57
N VAL A 75 -10.18 0.62 -0.02
CA VAL A 75 -9.74 -0.74 -0.30
C VAL A 75 -9.38 -1.40 1.01
N ASP A 76 -10.08 -2.47 1.34
CA ASP A 76 -9.72 -3.32 2.46
C ASP A 76 -8.88 -4.48 1.95
N TYR A 77 -7.77 -4.74 2.64
CA TYR A 77 -6.91 -5.86 2.30
C TYR A 77 -6.58 -6.67 3.55
N PHE A 78 -6.09 -7.87 3.34
CA PHE A 78 -5.75 -8.79 4.43
C PHE A 78 -4.58 -9.66 4.02
N CYS A 79 -4.00 -10.37 4.99
CA CYS A 79 -3.00 -11.38 4.72
C CYS A 79 -3.70 -12.73 4.49
N ARG A 80 -3.45 -13.35 3.34
CA ARG A 80 -4.08 -14.64 3.00
C ARG A 80 -3.69 -15.77 3.96
N PHE A 81 -2.49 -15.70 4.52
CA PHE A 81 -1.99 -16.72 5.46
C PHE A 81 -2.49 -16.47 6.88
N HIS A 82 -2.85 -15.24 7.20
CA HIS A 82 -3.29 -14.81 8.53
C HIS A 82 -4.48 -13.87 8.36
N PRO A 83 -5.69 -14.39 8.10
CA PRO A 83 -6.82 -13.54 7.69
C PRO A 83 -7.23 -12.45 8.67
N ASN A 84 -6.81 -12.55 9.95
CA ASN A 84 -7.06 -11.49 10.93
C ASN A 84 -6.12 -10.29 10.78
N MET A 85 -5.03 -10.43 10.01
CA MET A 85 -4.19 -9.30 9.62
C MET A 85 -4.91 -8.50 8.56
N LYS A 86 -5.36 -7.30 8.91
CA LYS A 86 -6.15 -6.44 8.02
C LYS A 86 -5.56 -5.06 7.93
N GLY A 87 -5.67 -4.48 6.76
CA GLY A 87 -5.30 -3.10 6.50
C GLY A 87 -6.32 -2.43 5.60
N ARG A 88 -6.21 -1.11 5.47
CA ARG A 88 -7.12 -0.32 4.66
C ARG A 88 -6.36 0.80 3.96
N LEU A 89 -6.65 0.97 2.68
CA LEU A 89 -6.17 2.10 1.88
C LEU A 89 -7.37 2.96 1.52
N VAL A 90 -7.23 4.27 1.65
CA VAL A 90 -8.21 5.23 1.17
C VAL A 90 -7.53 6.00 0.05
N VAL A 91 -7.86 5.66 -1.19
CA VAL A 91 -7.15 6.14 -2.37
C VAL A 91 -7.96 7.26 -3.03
N ALA A 92 -7.40 8.46 -3.01
CA ALA A 92 -7.97 9.62 -3.71
C ALA A 92 -7.64 9.53 -5.21
N PRO A 93 -8.48 10.16 -6.05
CA PRO A 93 -8.24 10.25 -7.49
C PRO A 93 -6.92 10.93 -7.85
#